data_e33a946c2ea7a2eca376005956353bf4
#
_entry.id   e33a946c2ea7a2eca376005956353bf4
#
_cell.length_a   1.000
_cell.length_b   1.000
_cell.length_c   1.000
_cell.angle_alpha   90.00
_cell.angle_beta   90.00
_cell.angle_gamma   90.00
#
_symmetry.space_group_name_H-M   'P 1'
#
loop_
_entity.id
_entity.type
_entity.pdbx_description
1 polymer ?
#
loop_
_entity_poly.entity_id
_entity_poly.type
_entity_poly.pdbx_seq_one_letter_code
_entity_poly.pdbx_strand_id
1 'polypeptide(L)'
;MHTLKRVERPTTQILDDQVKRVDERESGFNKAVRGDYGSHLQKERMRFVPKHPISGALSWMTAYLKDVVDGLAAKQKAPLPEDPVLLSRHIKELVYFLRGDAVGICKLPPYAVYTNSFPGGEPVELNHQYAIAVLIDQDWRTAEAFNGHDWISNSMSFLAYSTSAFIACIIADYIRRLGFPARAHHARNYQVVLPPILLWAGLGEMCRIGDCVLHPFLGPRFKAAVVTTDLPLAVDKPIDFGLQDFCSKCKKCARECPSGALSLDDKVMFNGYERWSSDVEKCTKMRVGNPKGSGCGTCIKVCPANKPYTLFHRVVGWTVRNSSLARSIAVHADDLMGYGKPNSEKKWWFDLEDVDGHLEMR
;
A
#
# COMPACT_ATOMS: atom_id res chain seq x y z
N MET A 1 -23.39 -10.57 -5.84
CA MET A 1 -22.11 -10.27 -5.17
C MET A 1 -21.40 -11.59 -4.94
N HIS A 2 -20.24 -11.82 -5.56
CA HIS A 2 -19.46 -13.02 -5.28
C HIS A 2 -18.75 -12.82 -3.95
N THR A 3 -19.16 -13.55 -2.93
CA THR A 3 -18.51 -13.54 -1.62
C THR A 3 -17.09 -14.10 -1.77
N LEU A 4 -16.10 -13.32 -1.38
CA LEU A 4 -14.72 -13.81 -1.25
C LEU A 4 -14.68 -14.87 -0.15
N LYS A 5 -13.88 -15.92 -0.36
CA LYS A 5 -13.67 -16.93 0.67
C LYS A 5 -12.97 -16.30 1.86
N ARG A 6 -13.63 -16.30 3.02
CA ARG A 6 -13.04 -15.90 4.29
C ARG A 6 -12.33 -17.10 4.92
N VAL A 7 -11.19 -16.85 5.53
CA VAL A 7 -10.36 -17.86 6.18
C VAL A 7 -9.96 -17.39 7.59
N GLU A 8 -9.55 -18.31 8.45
CA GLU A 8 -9.21 -17.95 9.84
C GLU A 8 -7.82 -17.30 9.95
N ARG A 9 -6.93 -17.59 9.03
CA ARG A 9 -5.57 -17.02 8.98
C ARG A 9 -5.24 -16.57 7.55
N PRO A 10 -4.33 -15.59 7.39
CA PRO A 10 -3.80 -15.24 6.07
C PRO A 10 -3.24 -16.46 5.32
N THR A 11 -3.35 -16.44 3.99
CA THR A 11 -2.81 -17.51 3.11
C THR A 11 -1.29 -17.55 3.08
N THR A 12 -0.64 -16.47 3.46
CA THR A 12 0.79 -16.41 3.78
C THR A 12 1.01 -17.12 5.11
N GLN A 13 1.95 -18.06 5.17
CA GLN A 13 2.33 -18.68 6.43
C GLN A 13 2.98 -17.61 7.33
N ILE A 14 2.46 -17.45 8.53
CA ILE A 14 2.98 -16.54 9.56
C ILE A 14 3.17 -17.34 10.85
N LEU A 15 4.40 -17.33 11.35
CA LEU A 15 4.79 -17.90 12.63
C LEU A 15 4.85 -16.74 13.63
N ASP A 16 3.70 -16.43 14.24
CA ASP A 16 3.48 -15.18 14.99
C ASP A 16 4.51 -14.97 16.11
N ASP A 17 4.98 -16.06 16.74
CA ASP A 17 6.01 -16.09 17.78
C ASP A 17 7.43 -15.78 17.26
N GLN A 18 7.66 -15.91 15.96
CA GLN A 18 8.94 -15.66 15.30
C GLN A 18 8.99 -14.30 14.60
N VAL A 19 7.87 -13.64 14.39
CA VAL A 19 7.85 -12.31 13.76
C VAL A 19 8.37 -11.27 14.74
N LYS A 20 9.52 -10.71 14.46
CA LYS A 20 10.11 -9.61 15.24
C LYS A 20 9.61 -8.26 14.72
N ARG A 21 9.36 -7.34 15.65
CA ARG A 21 9.12 -5.94 15.31
C ARG A 21 10.33 -5.38 14.56
N VAL A 22 10.08 -4.52 13.60
CA VAL A 22 11.12 -3.89 12.79
C VAL A 22 11.26 -2.41 13.13
N ASP A 23 12.45 -1.87 12.87
CA ASP A 23 12.75 -0.47 13.01
C ASP A 23 12.36 0.28 11.72
N GLU A 24 11.61 1.36 11.81
CA GLU A 24 11.19 2.14 10.64
C GLU A 24 12.40 2.71 9.89
N ARG A 25 13.50 3.00 10.59
CA ARG A 25 14.75 3.51 10.02
C ARG A 25 15.40 2.56 9.03
N GLU A 26 15.11 1.24 9.14
CA GLU A 26 15.66 0.20 8.26
C GLU A 26 14.90 0.06 6.93
N SER A 27 13.85 0.85 6.70
CA SER A 27 13.18 0.89 5.40
C SER A 27 14.10 1.43 4.30
N GLY A 28 13.95 0.93 3.07
CA GLY A 28 14.83 1.30 1.96
C GLY A 28 14.89 2.81 1.70
N PHE A 29 13.75 3.52 1.81
CA PHE A 29 13.74 4.97 1.62
C PHE A 29 14.42 5.73 2.78
N ASN A 30 14.31 5.26 4.01
CA ASN A 30 14.95 5.88 5.16
C ASN A 30 16.46 5.63 5.14
N LYS A 31 16.90 4.45 4.72
CA LYS A 31 18.32 4.17 4.42
C LYS A 31 18.87 5.14 3.36
N ALA A 32 18.12 5.40 2.30
CA ALA A 32 18.55 6.37 1.29
C ALA A 32 18.65 7.81 1.86
N VAL A 33 17.75 8.21 2.78
CA VAL A 33 17.85 9.51 3.49
C VAL A 33 19.10 9.59 4.35
N ARG A 34 19.44 8.53 5.07
CA ARG A 34 20.66 8.46 5.90
C ARG A 34 21.96 8.45 5.09
N GLY A 35 21.88 8.14 3.79
CA GLY A 35 23.06 8.02 2.92
C GLY A 35 23.68 6.63 2.86
N ASP A 36 23.00 5.60 3.40
CA ASP A 36 23.49 4.21 3.42
C ASP A 36 23.75 3.67 2.00
N TYR A 37 23.13 4.27 0.97
CA TYR A 37 23.30 3.92 -0.44
C TYR A 37 24.20 4.87 -1.21
N GLY A 38 24.94 5.73 -0.53
CA GLY A 38 25.86 6.71 -1.09
C GLY A 38 25.28 8.11 -1.24
N SER A 39 26.17 9.10 -1.33
CA SER A 39 25.81 10.54 -1.34
C SER A 39 24.94 10.93 -2.53
N HIS A 40 25.16 10.35 -3.71
CA HIS A 40 24.32 10.60 -4.88
C HIS A 40 22.86 10.21 -4.62
N LEU A 41 22.62 9.00 -4.12
CA LEU A 41 21.27 8.53 -3.81
C LEU A 41 20.63 9.31 -2.66
N GLN A 42 21.42 9.77 -1.69
CA GLN A 42 20.95 10.65 -0.63
C GLN A 42 20.44 11.98 -1.19
N LYS A 43 21.21 12.62 -2.07
CA LYS A 43 20.81 13.86 -2.76
C LYS A 43 19.52 13.64 -3.56
N GLU A 44 19.48 12.62 -4.41
CA GLU A 44 18.29 12.29 -5.21
C GLU A 44 17.07 11.92 -4.35
N ARG A 45 17.28 11.31 -3.18
CA ARG A 45 16.18 11.01 -2.24
C ARG A 45 15.54 12.27 -1.66
N MET A 46 16.33 13.30 -1.40
CA MET A 46 15.80 14.59 -0.90
C MET A 46 14.91 15.27 -1.94
N ARG A 47 15.29 15.21 -3.22
CA ARG A 47 14.49 15.76 -4.33
C ARG A 47 13.47 14.78 -4.91
N PHE A 48 13.43 13.53 -4.50
CA PHE A 48 12.57 12.48 -5.05
C PHE A 48 11.08 12.85 -5.13
N VAL A 49 10.57 13.55 -4.13
CA VAL A 49 9.17 13.99 -4.09
C VAL A 49 8.95 15.32 -4.83
N PRO A 50 9.71 16.39 -4.56
CA PRO A 50 9.51 17.66 -5.25
C PRO A 50 9.98 17.65 -6.71
N LYS A 51 10.72 16.63 -7.14
CA LYS A 51 11.25 16.50 -8.50
C LYS A 51 10.21 16.71 -9.60
N HIS A 52 8.98 16.24 -9.39
CA HIS A 52 7.84 16.57 -10.25
C HIS A 52 6.86 17.49 -9.50
N PRO A 53 6.39 18.62 -10.08
CA PRO A 53 5.61 19.64 -9.38
C PRO A 53 4.30 19.11 -8.78
N ILE A 54 3.57 18.21 -9.46
CA ILE A 54 2.36 17.58 -8.90
C ILE A 54 2.70 16.72 -7.68
N SER A 55 3.79 15.96 -7.74
CA SER A 55 4.25 15.13 -6.62
C SER A 55 4.61 16.00 -5.41
N GLY A 56 5.31 17.11 -5.67
CA GLY A 56 5.63 18.12 -4.65
C GLY A 56 4.39 18.66 -3.96
N ALA A 57 3.43 19.17 -4.72
CA ALA A 57 2.18 19.73 -4.21
C ALA A 57 1.39 18.73 -3.33
N LEU A 58 1.19 17.49 -3.82
CA LEU A 58 0.48 16.44 -3.08
C LEU A 58 1.22 16.04 -1.79
N SER A 59 2.54 16.00 -1.85
CA SER A 59 3.36 15.67 -0.68
C SER A 59 3.33 16.77 0.38
N TRP A 60 3.30 18.04 -0.02
CA TRP A 60 3.11 19.17 0.88
C TRP A 60 1.82 19.03 1.69
N MET A 61 0.70 18.78 1.01
CA MET A 61 -0.58 18.56 1.67
C MET A 61 -0.53 17.40 2.66
N THR A 62 0.12 16.31 2.29
CA THR A 62 0.30 15.17 3.21
C THR A 62 1.16 15.54 4.43
N ALA A 63 2.16 16.41 4.24
CA ALA A 63 3.04 16.85 5.31
C ALA A 63 2.33 17.70 6.36
N TYR A 64 1.37 18.53 5.98
CA TYR A 64 0.54 19.29 6.94
C TYR A 64 -0.28 18.39 7.88
N LEU A 65 -0.61 17.18 7.44
CA LEU A 65 -1.39 16.24 8.24
C LEU A 65 -0.56 15.46 9.28
N LYS A 66 0.78 15.56 9.25
CA LYS A 66 1.67 14.80 10.15
C LYS A 66 1.49 15.14 11.65
N ASP A 67 1.03 16.35 11.94
CA ASP A 67 0.93 16.88 13.31
C ASP A 67 -0.49 16.69 13.90
N VAL A 68 -1.46 16.24 13.08
CA VAL A 68 -2.85 15.99 13.51
C VAL A 68 -3.19 14.49 13.60
N VAL A 69 -2.19 13.63 13.47
CA VAL A 69 -2.36 12.17 13.54
C VAL A 69 -2.82 11.69 14.91
N ASP A 70 -2.47 12.43 15.97
CA ASP A 70 -2.72 12.08 17.37
C ASP A 70 -3.49 13.20 18.09
N GLY A 71 -3.93 12.93 19.30
CA GLY A 71 -4.63 13.91 20.13
C GLY A 71 -5.37 13.25 21.29
N LEU A 72 -5.85 14.07 22.19
CA LEU A 72 -6.60 13.61 23.36
C LEU A 72 -8.01 13.16 22.97
N ALA A 73 -8.44 12.04 23.52
CA ALA A 73 -9.84 11.62 23.46
C ALA A 73 -10.72 12.52 24.33
N ALA A 74 -11.98 12.72 23.96
CA ALA A 74 -12.94 13.43 24.78
C ALA A 74 -13.07 12.74 26.14
N LYS A 75 -13.20 13.54 27.21
CA LYS A 75 -13.30 13.01 28.59
C LYS A 75 -14.52 12.14 28.80
N GLN A 76 -15.60 12.45 28.12
CA GLN A 76 -16.86 11.71 28.20
C GLN A 76 -17.06 10.89 26.93
N LYS A 77 -17.40 9.61 27.09
CA LYS A 77 -17.79 8.74 25.99
C LYS A 77 -19.15 9.15 25.43
N ALA A 78 -19.27 9.18 24.13
CA ALA A 78 -20.55 9.37 23.46
C ALA A 78 -21.49 8.17 23.74
N PRO A 79 -22.82 8.37 23.77
CA PRO A 79 -23.79 7.30 23.97
C PRO A 79 -23.91 6.45 22.71
N LEU A 80 -22.97 5.55 22.52
CA LEU A 80 -22.89 4.65 21.37
C LEU A 80 -23.59 3.31 21.67
N PRO A 81 -24.07 2.60 20.63
CA PRO A 81 -24.45 1.20 20.78
C PRO A 81 -23.28 0.37 21.31
N GLU A 82 -23.58 -0.58 22.19
CA GLU A 82 -22.57 -1.51 22.72
C GLU A 82 -22.16 -2.61 21.74
N ASP A 83 -22.93 -2.80 20.65
CA ASP A 83 -22.67 -3.83 19.64
C ASP A 83 -21.46 -3.46 18.75
N PRO A 84 -20.34 -4.21 18.84
CA PRO A 84 -19.15 -3.96 18.04
C PRO A 84 -19.39 -4.10 16.52
N VAL A 85 -20.39 -4.89 16.12
CA VAL A 85 -20.74 -5.07 14.69
C VAL A 85 -21.35 -3.80 14.12
N LEU A 86 -22.25 -3.16 14.88
CA LEU A 86 -22.84 -1.87 14.48
C LEU A 86 -21.78 -0.78 14.42
N LEU A 87 -20.88 -0.71 15.41
CA LEU A 87 -19.79 0.26 15.43
C LEU A 87 -18.85 0.07 14.22
N SER A 88 -18.48 -1.18 13.94
CA SER A 88 -17.62 -1.49 12.79
C SER A 88 -18.26 -1.13 11.46
N ARG A 89 -19.57 -1.41 11.33
CA ARG A 89 -20.32 -1.02 10.13
C ARG A 89 -20.34 0.50 9.97
N HIS A 90 -20.62 1.23 11.06
CA HIS A 90 -20.62 2.70 11.04
C HIS A 90 -19.27 3.27 10.61
N ILE A 91 -18.17 2.77 11.16
CA ILE A 91 -16.82 3.21 10.77
C ILE A 91 -16.53 2.91 9.29
N LYS A 92 -16.93 1.73 8.80
CA LYS A 92 -16.75 1.38 7.38
C LYS A 92 -17.57 2.27 6.45
N GLU A 93 -18.83 2.55 6.79
CA GLU A 93 -19.68 3.47 6.03
C GLU A 93 -19.09 4.90 6.02
N LEU A 94 -18.53 5.35 7.15
CA LEU A 94 -17.84 6.64 7.22
C LEU A 94 -16.63 6.70 6.29
N VAL A 95 -15.83 5.62 6.20
CA VAL A 95 -14.72 5.56 5.23
C VAL A 95 -15.21 5.68 3.79
N TYR A 96 -16.28 4.96 3.43
CA TYR A 96 -16.88 5.07 2.09
C TYR A 96 -17.52 6.44 1.83
N PHE A 97 -18.14 7.05 2.82
CA PHE A 97 -18.65 8.43 2.74
C PHE A 97 -17.51 9.41 2.44
N LEU A 98 -16.35 9.22 3.03
CA LEU A 98 -15.14 10.00 2.79
C LEU A 98 -14.39 9.61 1.49
N ARG A 99 -14.98 8.75 0.66
CA ARG A 99 -14.42 8.29 -0.63
C ARG A 99 -13.20 7.35 -0.50
N GLY A 100 -13.12 6.58 0.59
CA GLY A 100 -12.21 5.44 0.63
C GLY A 100 -12.71 4.32 -0.30
N ASP A 101 -11.79 3.63 -0.98
CA ASP A 101 -12.12 2.58 -1.95
C ASP A 101 -12.32 1.21 -1.32
N ALA A 102 -11.62 0.94 -0.23
CA ALA A 102 -11.83 -0.26 0.58
C ALA A 102 -11.43 -0.02 2.04
N VAL A 103 -12.06 -0.77 2.94
CA VAL A 103 -11.79 -0.70 4.37
C VAL A 103 -11.90 -2.07 5.01
N GLY A 104 -11.00 -2.36 5.94
CA GLY A 104 -11.03 -3.57 6.75
C GLY A 104 -10.54 -3.29 8.17
N ILE A 105 -10.98 -4.12 9.10
CA ILE A 105 -10.70 -3.96 10.53
C ILE A 105 -10.09 -5.25 11.04
N CYS A 106 -9.00 -5.15 11.81
CA CYS A 106 -8.41 -6.30 12.51
C CYS A 106 -8.02 -5.94 13.94
N LYS A 107 -7.73 -6.95 14.76
CA LYS A 107 -6.92 -6.70 15.96
C LYS A 107 -5.52 -6.27 15.51
N LEU A 108 -4.95 -5.28 16.19
CA LEU A 108 -3.59 -4.83 15.87
C LEU A 108 -2.59 -5.93 16.26
N PRO A 109 -1.90 -6.56 15.28
CA PRO A 109 -0.88 -7.52 15.63
C PRO A 109 0.30 -6.82 16.33
N PRO A 110 0.78 -7.30 17.49
CA PRO A 110 1.87 -6.63 18.20
C PRO A 110 3.14 -6.45 17.36
N TYR A 111 3.44 -7.40 16.51
CA TYR A 111 4.59 -7.34 15.60
C TYR A 111 4.42 -6.37 14.44
N ALA A 112 3.20 -5.84 14.22
CA ALA A 112 2.94 -4.80 13.22
C ALA A 112 3.29 -3.39 13.73
N VAL A 113 3.69 -3.22 14.98
CA VAL A 113 4.15 -1.94 15.53
C VAL A 113 5.65 -1.83 15.35
N TYR A 114 6.15 -0.70 14.82
CA TYR A 114 7.60 -0.44 14.72
C TYR A 114 8.26 -0.42 16.10
N THR A 115 9.54 -0.82 16.17
CA THR A 115 10.32 -0.63 17.41
C THR A 115 10.66 0.83 17.64
N ASN A 116 11.06 1.52 16.57
CA ASN A 116 11.51 2.90 16.61
C ASN A 116 10.94 3.67 15.42
N SER A 117 10.64 4.94 15.64
CA SER A 117 10.14 5.87 14.62
C SER A 117 11.27 6.46 13.76
N PHE A 118 10.89 7.02 12.62
CA PHE A 118 11.77 7.80 11.76
C PHE A 118 11.27 9.26 11.73
N PRO A 119 12.15 10.28 11.73
CA PRO A 119 13.63 10.24 11.68
C PRO A 119 14.31 10.08 13.04
N GLY A 120 13.68 10.45 14.15
CA GLY A 120 14.32 10.62 15.44
C GLY A 120 14.81 9.34 16.11
N GLY A 121 14.18 8.21 15.79
CA GLY A 121 14.56 6.92 16.38
C GLY A 121 13.99 6.69 17.78
N GLU A 122 12.97 7.47 18.18
CA GLU A 122 12.28 7.28 19.45
C GLU A 122 11.59 5.91 19.48
N PRO A 123 11.60 5.22 20.64
CA PRO A 123 10.83 4.01 20.83
C PRO A 123 9.33 4.24 20.54
N VAL A 124 8.70 3.31 19.84
CA VAL A 124 7.26 3.38 19.58
C VAL A 124 6.51 2.60 20.64
N GLU A 125 5.71 3.31 21.41
CA GLU A 125 4.76 2.77 22.36
C GLU A 125 3.34 2.96 21.84
N LEU A 126 2.73 1.88 21.36
CA LEU A 126 1.39 1.88 20.78
C LEU A 126 0.62 0.66 21.31
N ASN A 127 -0.36 0.92 22.17
CA ASN A 127 -1.10 -0.11 22.89
C ASN A 127 -2.56 -0.24 22.46
N HIS A 128 -2.94 0.34 21.31
CA HIS A 128 -4.29 0.22 20.78
C HIS A 128 -4.62 -1.22 20.39
N GLN A 129 -5.89 -1.62 20.57
CA GLN A 129 -6.33 -2.99 20.35
C GLN A 129 -6.71 -3.28 18.90
N TYR A 130 -7.20 -2.29 18.16
CA TYR A 130 -7.75 -2.46 16.82
C TYR A 130 -7.02 -1.58 15.80
N ALA A 131 -7.01 -2.05 14.56
CA ALA A 131 -6.53 -1.32 13.40
C ALA A 131 -7.60 -1.30 12.31
N ILE A 132 -7.90 -0.10 11.82
CA ILE A 132 -8.80 0.18 10.70
C ILE A 132 -7.91 0.54 9.52
N ALA A 133 -7.83 -0.30 8.50
CA ALA A 133 -7.05 -0.06 7.31
C ALA A 133 -7.93 0.49 6.19
N VAL A 134 -7.49 1.60 5.59
CA VAL A 134 -8.18 2.29 4.48
C VAL A 134 -7.31 2.18 3.23
N LEU A 135 -7.89 1.72 2.13
CA LEU A 135 -7.23 1.66 0.83
C LEU A 135 -7.76 2.76 -0.09
N ILE A 136 -6.85 3.39 -0.83
CA ILE A 136 -7.15 4.34 -1.90
C ILE A 136 -6.55 3.83 -3.19
N ASP A 137 -7.39 3.63 -4.21
CA ASP A 137 -6.97 3.23 -5.55
C ASP A 137 -6.10 4.31 -6.22
N GLN A 138 -5.17 3.89 -7.04
CA GLN A 138 -4.42 4.77 -7.91
C GLN A 138 -5.12 4.80 -9.27
N ASP A 139 -5.09 5.94 -9.98
CA ASP A 139 -5.80 6.09 -11.24
C ASP A 139 -5.31 5.08 -12.31
N TRP A 140 -6.20 4.17 -12.69
CA TRP A 140 -5.91 3.14 -13.68
C TRP A 140 -5.60 3.73 -15.06
N ARG A 141 -6.31 4.80 -15.47
CA ARG A 141 -6.11 5.44 -16.78
C ARG A 141 -4.71 6.03 -16.90
N THR A 142 -4.27 6.76 -15.87
CA THR A 142 -2.91 7.28 -15.80
C THR A 142 -1.89 6.13 -15.80
N ALA A 143 -2.18 5.04 -15.08
CA ALA A 143 -1.31 3.87 -15.03
C ALA A 143 -1.14 3.16 -16.38
N GLU A 144 -2.12 3.22 -17.29
CA GLU A 144 -1.99 2.68 -18.64
C GLU A 144 -0.93 3.39 -19.48
N ALA A 145 -0.81 4.70 -19.31
CA ALA A 145 0.12 5.52 -20.09
C ALA A 145 1.57 5.44 -19.57
N PHE A 146 1.75 5.04 -18.31
CA PHE A 146 3.04 5.15 -17.68
C PHE A 146 3.97 4.00 -18.06
N ASN A 147 5.25 4.29 -18.28
CA ASN A 147 6.24 3.34 -18.78
C ASN A 147 7.27 2.88 -17.75
N GLY A 148 7.14 3.30 -16.47
CA GLY A 148 8.10 3.02 -15.41
C GLY A 148 9.30 3.97 -15.37
N HIS A 149 9.42 4.86 -16.33
CA HIS A 149 10.46 5.88 -16.46
C HIS A 149 9.91 7.28 -16.74
N ASP A 150 8.64 7.50 -16.46
CA ASP A 150 7.96 8.78 -16.62
C ASP A 150 8.00 9.62 -15.34
N TRP A 151 7.56 10.88 -15.45
CA TRP A 151 7.59 11.86 -14.37
C TRP A 151 6.35 11.85 -13.49
N ILE A 152 5.30 11.09 -13.85
CA ILE A 152 4.03 11.05 -13.12
C ILE A 152 3.90 9.89 -12.13
N SER A 153 4.74 8.85 -12.23
CA SER A 153 4.58 7.62 -11.44
C SER A 153 4.63 7.86 -9.92
N ASN A 154 5.44 8.83 -9.49
CA ASN A 154 5.48 9.23 -8.09
C ASN A 154 4.22 10.01 -7.68
N SER A 155 3.72 10.89 -8.55
CA SER A 155 2.51 11.69 -8.31
C SER A 155 1.27 10.83 -8.13
N MET A 156 1.13 9.73 -8.89
CA MET A 156 0.07 8.75 -8.69
C MET A 156 0.08 8.16 -7.26
N SER A 157 1.27 7.83 -6.77
CA SER A 157 1.42 7.34 -5.40
C SER A 157 1.07 8.42 -4.37
N PHE A 158 1.51 9.67 -4.58
CA PHE A 158 1.25 10.75 -3.63
C PHE A 158 -0.20 11.22 -3.64
N LEU A 159 -0.93 11.12 -4.76
CA LEU A 159 -2.38 11.35 -4.76
C LEU A 159 -3.08 10.38 -3.80
N ALA A 160 -2.82 9.09 -3.91
CA ALA A 160 -3.43 8.10 -3.03
C ALA A 160 -2.94 8.20 -1.59
N TYR A 161 -1.67 8.60 -1.35
CA TYR A 161 -1.16 8.85 0.00
C TYR A 161 -1.81 10.07 0.65
N SER A 162 -1.98 11.18 -0.06
CA SER A 162 -2.62 12.38 0.50
C SER A 162 -4.10 12.14 0.80
N THR A 163 -4.81 11.46 -0.09
CA THR A 163 -6.22 11.09 0.13
C THR A 163 -6.37 10.14 1.32
N SER A 164 -5.54 9.09 1.41
CA SER A 164 -5.61 8.16 2.54
C SER A 164 -5.23 8.81 3.87
N ALA A 165 -4.26 9.75 3.87
CA ALA A 165 -3.88 10.52 5.06
C ALA A 165 -5.05 11.40 5.54
N PHE A 166 -5.70 12.13 4.64
CA PHE A 166 -6.86 12.96 4.94
C PHE A 166 -7.98 12.13 5.60
N ILE A 167 -8.34 10.99 5.01
CA ILE A 167 -9.38 10.11 5.55
C ILE A 167 -8.98 9.57 6.92
N ALA A 168 -7.75 9.08 7.06
CA ALA A 168 -7.28 8.49 8.33
C ALA A 168 -7.27 9.53 9.47
N CYS A 169 -6.84 10.77 9.19
CA CYS A 169 -6.86 11.84 10.20
C CYS A 169 -8.28 12.20 10.64
N ILE A 170 -9.24 12.27 9.70
CA ILE A 170 -10.66 12.52 10.02
C ILE A 170 -11.22 11.38 10.87
N ILE A 171 -11.00 10.11 10.50
CA ILE A 171 -11.49 8.96 11.26
C ILE A 171 -10.89 8.94 12.66
N ALA A 172 -9.59 9.19 12.80
CA ALA A 172 -8.93 9.22 14.10
C ALA A 172 -9.49 10.34 14.99
N ASP A 173 -9.64 11.56 14.45
CA ASP A 173 -10.24 12.69 15.19
C ASP A 173 -11.69 12.41 15.55
N TYR A 174 -12.48 11.86 14.65
CA TYR A 174 -13.85 11.46 14.91
C TYR A 174 -13.94 10.48 16.07
N ILE A 175 -13.11 9.42 16.08
CA ILE A 175 -13.10 8.43 17.16
C ILE A 175 -12.67 9.08 18.49
N ARG A 176 -11.70 9.98 18.48
CA ARG A 176 -11.32 10.73 19.68
C ARG A 176 -12.47 11.57 20.23
N ARG A 177 -13.25 12.21 19.36
CA ARG A 177 -14.48 12.95 19.77
C ARG A 177 -15.56 12.04 20.37
N LEU A 178 -15.58 10.77 19.98
CA LEU A 178 -16.45 9.77 20.61
C LEU A 178 -15.96 9.32 22.01
N GLY A 179 -14.80 9.78 22.46
CA GLY A 179 -14.22 9.45 23.77
C GLY A 179 -13.34 8.20 23.78
N PHE A 180 -12.82 7.77 22.62
CA PHE A 180 -11.91 6.63 22.54
C PHE A 180 -10.54 7.07 22.00
N PRO A 181 -9.42 6.54 22.54
CA PRO A 181 -8.11 6.78 21.98
C PRO A 181 -8.04 6.32 20.51
N ALA A 182 -7.45 7.15 19.67
CA ALA A 182 -7.23 6.82 18.27
C ALA A 182 -6.08 7.62 17.67
N ARG A 183 -5.30 6.96 16.79
CA ARG A 183 -4.18 7.56 16.08
C ARG A 183 -4.20 7.20 14.60
N ALA A 184 -3.97 8.19 13.73
CA ALA A 184 -3.79 7.96 12.30
C ALA A 184 -2.33 7.60 11.99
N HIS A 185 -2.13 6.74 10.98
CA HIS A 185 -0.83 6.33 10.46
C HIS A 185 -0.86 6.46 8.95
N HIS A 186 -0.02 7.32 8.39
CA HIS A 186 0.04 7.61 6.96
C HIS A 186 1.48 7.91 6.49
N ALA A 187 1.68 8.11 5.20
CA ALA A 187 2.99 8.18 4.54
C ALA A 187 4.02 9.16 5.14
N ARG A 188 3.60 10.07 6.03
CA ARG A 188 4.49 11.02 6.72
C ARG A 188 4.63 10.78 8.21
N ASN A 189 3.86 9.84 8.77
CA ASN A 189 3.89 9.56 10.21
C ASN A 189 3.31 8.16 10.49
N TYR A 190 4.06 7.12 10.17
CA TYR A 190 3.71 5.75 10.54
C TYR A 190 4.30 5.37 11.91
N GLN A 191 3.57 4.54 12.64
CA GLN A 191 4.10 3.75 13.75
C GLN A 191 3.81 2.25 13.55
N VAL A 192 3.22 1.89 12.42
CA VAL A 192 2.80 0.52 12.12
C VAL A 192 3.27 0.08 10.74
N VAL A 193 3.52 -1.22 10.62
CA VAL A 193 3.83 -1.93 9.36
C VAL A 193 2.52 -2.33 8.70
N LEU A 194 2.26 -1.87 7.47
CA LEU A 194 0.98 -2.05 6.81
C LEU A 194 0.65 -3.48 6.37
N PRO A 195 1.55 -4.25 5.72
CA PRO A 195 1.20 -5.55 5.17
C PRO A 195 0.51 -6.50 6.14
N PRO A 196 1.01 -6.74 7.36
CA PRO A 196 0.31 -7.62 8.30
C PRO A 196 -1.09 -7.13 8.65
N ILE A 197 -1.29 -5.82 8.83
CA ILE A 197 -2.61 -5.25 9.11
C ILE A 197 -3.57 -5.50 7.94
N LEU A 198 -3.13 -5.29 6.69
CA LEU A 198 -3.94 -5.52 5.50
C LEU A 198 -4.35 -6.99 5.35
N LEU A 199 -3.45 -7.91 5.66
CA LEU A 199 -3.73 -9.36 5.63
C LEU A 199 -4.79 -9.74 6.66
N TRP A 200 -4.60 -9.33 7.91
CA TRP A 200 -5.53 -9.65 9.00
C TRP A 200 -6.88 -8.92 8.86
N ALA A 201 -6.89 -7.72 8.28
CA ALA A 201 -8.12 -6.98 7.98
C ALA A 201 -8.88 -7.52 6.73
N GLY A 202 -8.39 -8.60 6.11
CA GLY A 202 -9.04 -9.24 4.97
C GLY A 202 -9.08 -8.36 3.71
N LEU A 203 -8.08 -7.51 3.53
CA LEU A 203 -7.97 -6.60 2.38
C LEU A 203 -7.12 -7.17 1.24
N GLY A 204 -6.53 -8.34 1.39
CA GLY A 204 -5.78 -8.97 0.32
C GLY A 204 -4.92 -10.13 0.77
N GLU A 205 -4.07 -10.58 -0.15
CA GLU A 205 -3.05 -11.61 0.08
C GLU A 205 -1.66 -11.06 -0.27
N MET A 206 -0.61 -11.61 0.34
CA MET A 206 0.77 -11.26 0.01
C MET A 206 1.08 -11.66 -1.44
N CYS A 207 1.65 -10.77 -2.23
CA CYS A 207 1.94 -11.03 -3.63
C CYS A 207 3.46 -11.12 -3.92
N ARG A 208 3.83 -11.54 -5.15
CA ARG A 208 5.24 -11.67 -5.58
C ARG A 208 6.01 -10.34 -5.62
N ILE A 209 5.36 -9.20 -5.53
CA ILE A 209 6.04 -7.89 -5.49
C ILE A 209 6.86 -7.70 -4.19
N GLY A 210 6.97 -8.71 -3.37
CA GLY A 210 7.67 -8.68 -2.10
C GLY A 210 6.73 -8.32 -0.96
N ASP A 211 7.09 -7.37 -0.11
CA ASP A 211 6.26 -6.99 1.05
C ASP A 211 5.02 -6.16 0.65
N CYS A 212 4.33 -6.58 -0.39
CA CYS A 212 3.13 -5.95 -0.94
C CYS A 212 1.94 -6.88 -0.85
N VAL A 213 0.81 -6.32 -0.45
CA VAL A 213 -0.49 -6.99 -0.48
C VAL A 213 -1.20 -6.64 -1.79
N LEU A 214 -1.90 -7.61 -2.38
CA LEU A 214 -2.72 -7.43 -3.55
C LEU A 214 -4.18 -7.59 -3.16
N HIS A 215 -4.98 -6.57 -3.46
CA HIS A 215 -6.42 -6.57 -3.23
C HIS A 215 -7.17 -7.25 -4.40
N PRO A 216 -8.23 -8.05 -4.16
CA PRO A 216 -8.87 -8.85 -5.20
C PRO A 216 -9.54 -8.04 -6.32
N PHE A 217 -9.81 -6.75 -6.12
CA PHE A 217 -10.45 -5.87 -7.09
C PHE A 217 -9.59 -4.69 -7.53
N LEU A 218 -8.74 -4.15 -6.65
CA LEU A 218 -7.82 -3.05 -6.96
C LEU A 218 -6.48 -3.55 -7.51
N GLY A 219 -6.21 -4.86 -7.39
CA GLY A 219 -4.89 -5.38 -7.69
C GLY A 219 -3.85 -4.83 -6.72
N PRO A 220 -2.59 -4.63 -7.16
CA PRO A 220 -1.54 -3.99 -6.36
C PRO A 220 -1.57 -2.46 -6.42
N ARG A 221 -2.55 -1.86 -7.11
CA ARG A 221 -2.65 -0.45 -7.47
C ARG A 221 -3.36 0.36 -6.38
N PHE A 222 -2.87 0.36 -5.15
CA PHE A 222 -3.41 1.18 -4.08
C PHE A 222 -2.33 1.71 -3.14
N LYS A 223 -2.70 2.69 -2.34
CA LYS A 223 -1.99 3.08 -1.12
C LYS A 223 -2.92 2.91 0.07
N ALA A 224 -2.33 2.78 1.25
CA ALA A 224 -3.08 2.57 2.47
C ALA A 224 -2.66 3.54 3.57
N ALA A 225 -3.63 3.89 4.41
CA ALA A 225 -3.42 4.45 5.72
C ALA A 225 -4.14 3.58 6.76
N VAL A 226 -3.75 3.72 8.02
CA VAL A 226 -4.34 2.95 9.13
C VAL A 226 -4.75 3.91 10.23
N VAL A 227 -5.85 3.61 10.91
CA VAL A 227 -6.20 4.21 12.20
C VAL A 227 -6.14 3.12 13.24
N THR A 228 -5.35 3.32 14.30
CA THR A 228 -5.38 2.42 15.46
C THR A 228 -6.22 3.02 16.57
N THR A 229 -6.94 2.19 17.34
CA THR A 229 -7.91 2.65 18.34
C THR A 229 -8.24 1.58 19.37
N ASP A 230 -8.85 2.04 20.50
CA ASP A 230 -9.50 1.19 21.51
C ASP A 230 -11.04 1.22 21.39
N LEU A 231 -11.60 1.86 20.38
CA LEU A 231 -13.03 1.73 20.07
C LEU A 231 -13.37 0.23 19.87
N PRO A 232 -14.31 -0.35 20.62
CA PRO A 232 -14.64 -1.77 20.47
C PRO A 232 -15.20 -2.07 19.08
N LEU A 233 -14.45 -2.83 18.29
CA LEU A 233 -14.80 -3.13 16.90
C LEU A 233 -14.85 -4.64 16.64
N ALA A 234 -15.82 -5.07 15.84
CA ALA A 234 -15.81 -6.41 15.25
C ALA A 234 -14.76 -6.47 14.14
N VAL A 235 -13.96 -7.53 14.13
CA VAL A 235 -12.88 -7.69 13.16
C VAL A 235 -13.32 -8.46 11.91
N ASP A 236 -12.73 -8.13 10.80
CA ASP A 236 -12.86 -8.90 9.57
C ASP A 236 -11.99 -10.16 9.61
N LYS A 237 -12.30 -11.13 8.75
CA LYS A 237 -11.47 -12.31 8.56
C LYS A 237 -10.60 -12.15 7.33
N PRO A 238 -9.36 -12.68 7.34
CA PRO A 238 -8.53 -12.80 6.15
C PRO A 238 -9.26 -13.45 4.97
N ILE A 239 -8.74 -13.24 3.78
CA ILE A 239 -9.35 -13.75 2.54
C ILE A 239 -8.39 -14.67 1.78
N ASP A 240 -8.97 -15.60 1.03
CA ASP A 240 -8.30 -16.46 0.07
C ASP A 240 -9.01 -16.33 -1.27
N PHE A 241 -8.31 -15.80 -2.27
CA PHE A 241 -8.81 -15.72 -3.64
C PHE A 241 -7.85 -16.36 -4.66
N GLY A 242 -6.95 -17.23 -4.16
CA GLY A 242 -6.05 -18.03 -4.95
C GLY A 242 -4.83 -17.30 -5.48
N LEU A 243 -4.46 -16.18 -4.84
CA LEU A 243 -3.33 -15.38 -5.28
C LEU A 243 -1.99 -16.11 -5.15
N GLN A 244 -1.83 -16.96 -4.13
CA GLN A 244 -0.60 -17.72 -3.92
C GLN A 244 -0.27 -18.60 -5.12
N ASP A 245 -1.26 -19.38 -5.61
CA ASP A 245 -1.14 -20.19 -6.82
C ASP A 245 -0.98 -19.33 -8.08
N PHE A 246 -1.71 -18.20 -8.18
CA PHE A 246 -1.57 -17.29 -9.31
C PHE A 246 -0.16 -16.70 -9.40
N CYS A 247 0.38 -16.14 -8.31
CA CYS A 247 1.70 -15.51 -8.27
C CYS A 247 2.84 -16.51 -8.49
N SER A 248 2.69 -17.78 -8.05
CA SER A 248 3.68 -18.82 -8.31
C SER A 248 3.86 -19.11 -9.82
N LYS A 249 2.77 -19.06 -10.58
CA LYS A 249 2.73 -19.29 -12.02
C LYS A 249 3.09 -18.06 -12.87
N CYS A 250 2.62 -16.87 -12.48
CA CYS A 250 2.66 -15.68 -13.32
C CYS A 250 4.07 -15.11 -13.50
N LYS A 251 4.78 -14.78 -12.42
CA LYS A 251 6.14 -14.19 -12.39
C LYS A 251 6.34 -12.94 -13.25
N LYS A 252 5.31 -12.34 -13.86
CA LYS A 252 5.42 -11.21 -14.81
C LYS A 252 6.06 -9.98 -14.15
N CYS A 253 5.68 -9.63 -12.93
CA CYS A 253 6.26 -8.50 -12.20
C CYS A 253 7.78 -8.65 -11.98
N ALA A 254 8.27 -9.87 -11.81
CA ALA A 254 9.69 -10.16 -11.65
C ALA A 254 10.44 -10.11 -13.01
N ARG A 255 9.84 -10.69 -14.07
CA ARG A 255 10.42 -10.64 -15.44
C ARG A 255 10.58 -9.22 -15.95
N GLU A 256 9.61 -8.36 -15.68
CA GLU A 256 9.55 -6.97 -16.16
C GLU A 256 10.20 -5.97 -15.18
N CYS A 257 10.80 -6.43 -14.08
CA CYS A 257 11.41 -5.54 -13.10
C CYS A 257 12.69 -4.88 -13.67
N PRO A 258 12.72 -3.56 -13.89
CA PRO A 258 13.87 -2.91 -14.54
C PRO A 258 15.16 -2.93 -13.72
N SER A 259 15.05 -3.17 -12.41
CA SER A 259 16.21 -3.28 -11.51
C SER A 259 16.55 -4.74 -11.14
N GLY A 260 15.77 -5.73 -11.59
CA GLY A 260 15.95 -7.12 -11.16
C GLY A 260 15.75 -7.32 -9.64
N ALA A 261 14.99 -6.45 -9.00
CA ALA A 261 14.79 -6.49 -7.53
C ALA A 261 13.82 -7.59 -7.08
N LEU A 262 12.98 -8.12 -7.95
CA LEU A 262 11.97 -9.12 -7.61
C LEU A 262 12.43 -10.51 -8.03
N SER A 263 12.38 -11.47 -7.10
CA SER A 263 12.82 -12.84 -7.36
C SER A 263 11.87 -13.62 -8.29
N LEU A 264 12.46 -14.41 -9.18
CA LEU A 264 11.79 -15.46 -9.97
C LEU A 264 11.66 -16.79 -9.20
N ASP A 265 12.35 -16.92 -8.07
CA ASP A 265 12.44 -18.13 -7.28
C ASP A 265 11.16 -18.39 -6.46
N ASP A 266 11.17 -19.48 -5.72
CA ASP A 266 10.11 -19.81 -4.79
C ASP A 266 10.16 -18.90 -3.55
N LYS A 267 9.17 -19.03 -2.70
CA LYS A 267 9.11 -18.29 -1.45
C LYS A 267 10.18 -18.73 -0.47
N VAL A 268 10.55 -17.81 0.40
CA VAL A 268 11.48 -18.03 1.52
C VAL A 268 10.82 -17.56 2.81
N MET A 269 11.21 -18.21 3.92
CA MET A 269 10.87 -17.72 5.24
C MET A 269 11.73 -16.50 5.57
N PHE A 270 11.11 -15.39 5.94
CA PHE A 270 11.77 -14.16 6.31
C PHE A 270 11.07 -13.53 7.52
N ASN A 271 11.79 -13.30 8.59
CA ASN A 271 11.23 -12.70 9.82
C ASN A 271 9.89 -13.32 10.26
N GLY A 272 9.82 -14.67 10.26
CA GLY A 272 8.65 -15.41 10.70
C GLY A 272 7.49 -15.49 9.72
N TYR A 273 7.60 -14.98 8.47
CA TYR A 273 6.58 -15.15 7.44
C TYR A 273 7.15 -15.55 6.08
N GLU A 274 6.37 -16.32 5.35
CA GLU A 274 6.75 -16.84 4.05
C GLU A 274 6.44 -15.80 2.95
N ARG A 275 7.43 -15.43 2.14
CA ARG A 275 7.28 -14.44 1.06
C ARG A 275 8.18 -14.73 -0.13
N TRP A 276 7.85 -14.18 -1.29
CA TRP A 276 8.82 -14.06 -2.37
C TRP A 276 9.83 -12.96 -2.02
N SER A 277 11.10 -13.27 -2.23
CA SER A 277 12.19 -12.35 -1.91
C SER A 277 12.15 -11.10 -2.80
N SER A 278 12.47 -9.97 -2.21
CA SER A 278 12.67 -8.70 -2.93
C SER A 278 13.92 -8.01 -2.40
N ASP A 279 14.76 -7.55 -3.33
CA ASP A 279 15.93 -6.72 -3.03
C ASP A 279 15.48 -5.25 -2.90
N VAL A 280 15.23 -4.85 -1.66
CA VAL A 280 14.74 -3.49 -1.33
C VAL A 280 15.75 -2.42 -1.74
N GLU A 281 17.06 -2.71 -1.67
CA GLU A 281 18.11 -1.77 -2.06
C GLU A 281 18.08 -1.50 -3.56
N LYS A 282 18.10 -2.55 -4.40
CA LYS A 282 17.99 -2.40 -5.86
C LYS A 282 16.71 -1.65 -6.26
N CYS A 283 15.58 -1.99 -5.63
CA CYS A 283 14.31 -1.32 -5.89
C CYS A 283 14.38 0.16 -5.51
N THR A 284 14.93 0.48 -4.34
CA THR A 284 15.05 1.87 -3.86
C THR A 284 15.99 2.67 -4.75
N LYS A 285 17.17 2.13 -5.09
CA LYS A 285 18.12 2.78 -5.99
C LYS A 285 17.49 3.13 -7.35
N MET A 286 16.75 2.18 -7.96
CA MET A 286 16.05 2.43 -9.21
C MET A 286 14.96 3.50 -9.07
N ARG A 287 14.16 3.47 -8.01
CA ARG A 287 13.06 4.42 -7.82
C ARG A 287 13.55 5.83 -7.53
N VAL A 288 14.61 5.97 -6.75
CA VAL A 288 15.15 7.26 -6.30
C VAL A 288 16.06 7.88 -7.36
N GLY A 289 16.98 7.09 -7.91
CA GLY A 289 17.99 7.55 -8.86
C GLY A 289 17.57 7.45 -10.32
N ASN A 290 16.29 7.21 -10.65
CA ASN A 290 15.83 7.08 -12.02
C ASN A 290 16.07 8.39 -12.82
N PRO A 291 17.01 8.38 -13.80
CA PRO A 291 17.33 9.60 -14.55
C PRO A 291 16.28 9.95 -15.62
N LYS A 292 15.32 9.05 -15.86
CA LYS A 292 14.29 9.19 -16.89
C LYS A 292 12.90 9.39 -16.30
N GLY A 293 12.82 9.71 -15.00
CA GLY A 293 11.50 9.86 -14.38
C GLY A 293 11.55 10.01 -12.86
N SER A 294 10.38 9.98 -12.25
CA SER A 294 10.16 10.11 -10.81
C SER A 294 9.46 8.87 -10.28
N GLY A 295 10.20 7.98 -9.66
CA GLY A 295 9.68 6.69 -9.18
C GLY A 295 9.81 5.58 -10.22
N CYS A 296 9.03 4.50 -10.06
CA CYS A 296 8.97 3.39 -11.00
C CYS A 296 7.53 2.84 -11.05
N GLY A 297 7.18 1.72 -10.38
CA GLY A 297 5.81 1.17 -10.38
C GLY A 297 5.54 0.17 -11.51
N THR A 298 6.57 -0.22 -12.27
CA THR A 298 6.44 -1.20 -13.35
C THR A 298 5.78 -2.49 -12.89
N CYS A 299 6.17 -3.02 -11.73
CA CYS A 299 5.59 -4.24 -11.15
C CYS A 299 4.07 -4.13 -10.86
N ILE A 300 3.60 -2.93 -10.51
CA ILE A 300 2.17 -2.66 -10.30
C ILE A 300 1.44 -2.64 -11.64
N LYS A 301 2.00 -1.92 -12.62
CA LYS A 301 1.39 -1.75 -13.94
C LYS A 301 1.26 -3.06 -14.72
N VAL A 302 2.33 -3.85 -14.77
CA VAL A 302 2.36 -5.09 -15.56
C VAL A 302 1.61 -6.24 -14.92
N CYS A 303 1.18 -6.11 -13.66
CA CYS A 303 0.45 -7.16 -12.95
C CYS A 303 -0.88 -7.48 -13.66
N PRO A 304 -1.15 -8.75 -14.00
CA PRO A 304 -2.42 -9.13 -14.62
C PRO A 304 -3.66 -8.83 -13.77
N ALA A 305 -3.49 -8.63 -12.45
CA ALA A 305 -4.57 -8.17 -11.58
C ALA A 305 -4.80 -6.64 -11.66
N ASN A 306 -3.95 -5.89 -12.36
CA ASN A 306 -4.14 -4.46 -12.61
C ASN A 306 -5.01 -4.25 -13.84
N LYS A 307 -6.33 -4.35 -13.69
CA LYS A 307 -7.31 -4.24 -14.78
C LYS A 307 -8.38 -3.20 -14.47
N PRO A 308 -9.04 -2.65 -15.51
CA PRO A 308 -10.21 -1.80 -15.32
C PRO A 308 -11.39 -2.61 -14.80
N TYR A 309 -12.28 -1.92 -14.10
CA TYR A 309 -13.48 -2.55 -13.55
C TYR A 309 -14.61 -2.63 -14.58
N THR A 310 -14.39 -3.40 -15.67
CA THR A 310 -15.39 -3.68 -16.70
C THR A 310 -16.07 -5.03 -16.47
N LEU A 311 -17.23 -5.25 -17.11
CA LEU A 311 -17.93 -6.54 -16.99
C LEU A 311 -17.03 -7.72 -17.42
N PHE A 312 -16.31 -7.57 -18.54
CA PHE A 312 -15.36 -8.57 -19.03
C PHE A 312 -14.32 -8.93 -17.98
N HIS A 313 -13.60 -7.94 -17.43
CA HIS A 313 -12.56 -8.18 -16.42
C HIS A 313 -13.12 -8.71 -15.11
N ARG A 314 -14.37 -8.39 -14.78
CA ARG A 314 -15.06 -8.97 -13.61
C ARG A 314 -15.31 -10.48 -13.78
N VAL A 315 -15.77 -10.90 -14.97
CA VAL A 315 -15.99 -12.32 -15.30
C VAL A 315 -14.67 -13.08 -15.31
N VAL A 316 -13.67 -12.58 -16.04
CA VAL A 316 -12.32 -13.17 -16.07
C VAL A 316 -11.74 -13.25 -14.65
N GLY A 317 -11.80 -12.19 -13.87
CA GLY A 317 -11.33 -12.18 -12.50
C GLY A 317 -12.05 -13.17 -11.59
N TRP A 318 -13.35 -13.36 -11.78
CA TRP A 318 -14.10 -14.41 -11.07
C TRP A 318 -13.60 -15.82 -11.44
N THR A 319 -13.43 -16.10 -12.73
CA THR A 319 -12.94 -17.40 -13.21
C THR A 319 -11.53 -17.70 -12.68
N VAL A 320 -10.63 -16.70 -12.73
CA VAL A 320 -9.26 -16.81 -12.23
C VAL A 320 -9.23 -17.09 -10.72
N ARG A 321 -10.09 -16.43 -9.94
CA ARG A 321 -10.16 -16.67 -8.48
C ARG A 321 -10.62 -18.09 -8.15
N ASN A 322 -11.46 -18.70 -8.98
CA ASN A 322 -12.10 -19.99 -8.67
C ASN A 322 -11.47 -21.20 -9.37
N SER A 323 -10.52 -21.02 -10.28
CA SER A 323 -9.94 -22.12 -11.07
C SER A 323 -8.42 -21.99 -11.25
N SER A 324 -7.68 -23.00 -10.81
CA SER A 324 -6.22 -23.07 -11.00
C SER A 324 -5.81 -23.16 -12.48
N LEU A 325 -6.62 -23.88 -13.31
CA LEU A 325 -6.40 -23.92 -14.75
C LEU A 325 -6.61 -22.53 -15.40
N ALA A 326 -7.67 -21.81 -14.99
CA ALA A 326 -7.93 -20.47 -15.49
C ALA A 326 -6.80 -19.49 -15.12
N ARG A 327 -6.15 -19.66 -13.97
CA ARG A 327 -4.96 -18.87 -13.60
C ARG A 327 -3.82 -19.05 -14.59
N SER A 328 -3.52 -20.29 -14.99
CA SER A 328 -2.47 -20.57 -15.99
C SER A 328 -2.81 -19.94 -17.35
N ILE A 329 -4.04 -20.09 -17.81
CA ILE A 329 -4.51 -19.53 -19.08
C ILE A 329 -4.47 -18.01 -19.06
N ALA A 330 -4.92 -17.40 -17.96
CA ALA A 330 -4.98 -15.94 -17.83
C ALA A 330 -3.59 -15.27 -17.90
N VAL A 331 -2.53 -15.92 -17.40
CA VAL A 331 -1.16 -15.40 -17.50
C VAL A 331 -0.72 -15.32 -18.97
N HIS A 332 -0.95 -16.38 -19.76
CA HIS A 332 -0.59 -16.39 -21.19
C HIS A 332 -1.47 -15.43 -22.00
N ALA A 333 -2.78 -15.39 -21.71
CA ALA A 333 -3.71 -14.49 -22.37
C ALA A 333 -3.34 -13.01 -22.11
N ASP A 334 -2.92 -12.67 -20.91
CA ASP A 334 -2.48 -11.32 -20.55
C ASP A 334 -1.27 -10.87 -21.38
N ASP A 335 -0.30 -11.77 -21.58
CA ASP A 335 0.89 -11.49 -22.40
C ASP A 335 0.50 -11.37 -23.89
N LEU A 336 -0.34 -12.27 -24.40
CA LEU A 336 -0.80 -12.28 -25.80
C LEU A 336 -1.63 -11.02 -26.14
N MET A 337 -2.48 -10.56 -25.23
CA MET A 337 -3.29 -9.35 -25.38
C MET A 337 -2.48 -8.06 -25.22
N GLY A 338 -1.19 -8.15 -24.90
CA GLY A 338 -0.29 -7.00 -24.76
C GLY A 338 -0.55 -6.13 -23.53
N TYR A 339 -1.27 -6.64 -22.52
CA TYR A 339 -1.48 -5.90 -21.27
C TYR A 339 -0.16 -5.59 -20.57
N GLY A 340 -0.10 -4.41 -19.94
CA GLY A 340 1.11 -3.89 -19.30
C GLY A 340 2.04 -3.12 -20.23
N LYS A 341 1.79 -3.08 -21.56
CA LYS A 341 2.47 -2.16 -22.47
C LYS A 341 1.97 -0.72 -22.23
N PRO A 342 2.86 0.30 -22.37
CA PRO A 342 2.44 1.69 -22.25
C PRO A 342 1.46 2.08 -23.37
N ASN A 343 0.38 2.78 -22.98
CA ASN A 343 -0.55 3.41 -23.93
C ASN A 343 -0.33 4.93 -23.90
N SER A 344 0.47 5.45 -24.84
CA SER A 344 0.81 6.86 -24.91
C SER A 344 -0.38 7.78 -25.16
N GLU A 345 -1.49 7.29 -25.75
CA GLU A 345 -2.71 8.08 -25.99
C GLU A 345 -3.40 8.51 -24.68
N LYS A 346 -3.10 7.81 -23.57
CA LYS A 346 -3.63 8.13 -22.24
C LYS A 346 -2.75 9.13 -21.47
N LYS A 347 -1.60 9.53 -22.00
CA LYS A 347 -0.72 10.50 -21.38
C LYS A 347 -1.34 11.90 -21.42
N TRP A 348 -1.68 12.43 -20.26
CA TRP A 348 -2.30 13.76 -20.09
C TRP A 348 -1.36 14.77 -19.42
N TRP A 349 -0.19 14.34 -18.89
CA TRP A 349 0.77 15.19 -18.16
C TRP A 349 1.93 15.63 -19.03
N PHE A 350 2.63 16.65 -18.56
CA PHE A 350 3.92 17.05 -19.08
C PHE A 350 5.03 16.40 -18.24
N ASP A 351 6.11 15.98 -18.88
CA ASP A 351 7.31 15.45 -18.21
C ASP A 351 8.16 16.63 -17.72
N LEU A 352 7.73 17.23 -16.60
CA LEU A 352 8.39 18.35 -15.96
C LEU A 352 9.26 17.88 -14.81
N GLU A 353 10.46 18.44 -14.72
CA GLU A 353 11.36 18.25 -13.58
C GLU A 353 11.70 19.60 -12.96
N ASP A 354 11.69 19.65 -11.62
CA ASP A 354 12.27 20.76 -10.87
C ASP A 354 13.78 20.55 -10.77
N VAL A 355 14.54 21.44 -11.41
CA VAL A 355 16.00 21.51 -11.39
C VAL A 355 16.41 22.83 -10.75
N ASP A 356 16.85 22.77 -9.51
CA ASP A 356 17.32 23.94 -8.72
C ASP A 356 16.30 25.10 -8.71
N GLY A 357 14.99 24.79 -8.59
CA GLY A 357 13.89 25.75 -8.52
C GLY A 357 13.35 26.22 -9.89
N HIS A 358 13.83 25.67 -10.98
CA HIS A 358 13.32 25.92 -12.34
C HIS A 358 12.67 24.66 -12.91
N LEU A 359 11.52 24.83 -13.59
CA LEU A 359 10.84 23.71 -14.24
C LEU A 359 11.40 23.55 -15.67
N GLU A 360 11.90 22.36 -15.95
CA GLU A 360 12.37 21.95 -17.27
C GLU A 360 11.51 20.82 -17.84
N MET A 361 11.32 20.80 -19.16
CA MET A 361 10.68 19.68 -19.87
C MET A 361 11.74 18.59 -20.11
N ARG A 362 11.40 17.33 -19.84
CA ARG A 362 12.31 16.18 -20.00
C ARG A 362 11.83 15.18 -21.04
#